data_9a0a321b29a86a7323078f47eb398a43
#
_entry.id   9a0a321b29a86a7323078f47eb398a43
#
_cell.length_a   1.000
_cell.length_b   1.000
_cell.length_c   1.000
_cell.angle_alpha   90.00
_cell.angle_beta   90.00
_cell.angle_gamma   90.00
#
_symmetry.space_group_name_H-M   'P 1'
#
loop_
_entity.id
_entity.type
_entity.pdbx_description
1 polymer ?
#
loop_
_entity_poly.entity_id
_entity_poly.type
_entity_poly.pdbx_seq_one_letter_code
_entity_poly.pdbx_strand_id
1 'polypeptide(L)'
;MLLTVGVVQSGRPEAWLGLEESLAHLSRDMNEAALGLHDRGSGALADSWADAVGELAGAEFKALAAGYEIVAIQLRAVCSVLSGLGVTLTGCQREVADWVTACSLKGCTWSDDGGVTPPLDAPVGLIDWAAAAQQALRDCLRRATEADEQAAAVLTDWRLATLDSSQDGSFDPGDDLALHLRDTLSLGVGEGIEALRAGVPIDGSPAEQRRWWDGLSEAERGLYLRGLPLELAGMAGLPGAVRAQLRRADLGYDRLRMLEYANEHWDDESIDWTGNPNDGREINNCTNFVSRSLEAGGLPPKGLTPWSADSWGHLPWAHRWRHPGAYSDSWGGADQQHDLFTHSGSPTVGVAGAQPGDVIYWMHTTDGNGHAIGEEHHAAVVTRVLPNGDILYTQHSNSAVDLSLDGRLAVGNHGGDQDIQIVRVQRTW
;
A
#
# COMPACT_ATOMS: atom_id res chain seq x y z
N MET A 1 4.61 -27.99 -6.67
CA MET A 1 4.92 -28.70 -7.98
C MET A 1 5.08 -27.61 -9.02
N LEU A 2 6.22 -27.58 -9.73
CA LEU A 2 6.46 -26.53 -10.73
C LEU A 2 5.35 -26.53 -11.80
N LEU A 3 4.83 -25.34 -12.08
CA LEU A 3 3.93 -25.12 -13.21
C LEU A 3 4.66 -25.40 -14.52
N THR A 4 3.96 -25.90 -15.53
CA THR A 4 4.54 -26.23 -16.83
C THR A 4 4.21 -25.16 -17.87
N VAL A 5 4.95 -25.15 -18.98
CA VAL A 5 4.68 -24.24 -20.12
C VAL A 5 3.21 -24.35 -20.56
N GLY A 6 2.71 -25.57 -20.74
CA GLY A 6 1.32 -25.81 -21.16
C GLY A 6 0.30 -25.32 -20.14
N VAL A 7 0.56 -25.50 -18.84
CA VAL A 7 -0.33 -25.00 -17.78
C VAL A 7 -0.36 -23.47 -17.76
N VAL A 8 0.79 -22.81 -17.84
CA VAL A 8 0.86 -21.34 -17.85
C VAL A 8 0.20 -20.76 -19.11
N GLN A 9 0.41 -21.35 -20.28
CA GLN A 9 -0.19 -20.90 -21.55
C GLN A 9 -1.72 -21.08 -21.59
N SER A 10 -2.23 -22.17 -21.00
CA SER A 10 -3.66 -22.46 -20.99
C SER A 10 -4.40 -21.86 -19.79
N GLY A 11 -3.66 -21.30 -18.84
CA GLY A 11 -4.20 -20.63 -17.67
C GLY A 11 -5.12 -19.45 -18.04
N ARG A 12 -5.98 -19.08 -17.11
CA ARG A 12 -6.93 -17.96 -17.26
C ARG A 12 -6.75 -16.96 -16.14
N PRO A 13 -5.60 -16.25 -16.12
CA PRO A 13 -5.32 -15.28 -15.04
C PRO A 13 -6.36 -14.15 -14.94
N GLU A 14 -7.03 -13.82 -16.05
CA GLU A 14 -8.16 -12.90 -16.07
C GLU A 14 -9.36 -13.35 -15.22
N ALA A 15 -9.49 -14.65 -14.96
CA ALA A 15 -10.53 -15.14 -14.07
C ALA A 15 -10.28 -14.78 -12.61
N TRP A 16 -9.01 -14.72 -12.17
CA TRP A 16 -8.65 -14.28 -10.83
C TRP A 16 -8.92 -12.79 -10.65
N LEU A 17 -8.59 -11.98 -11.67
CA LEU A 17 -8.88 -10.53 -11.64
C LEU A 17 -10.38 -10.25 -11.66
N GLY A 18 -11.17 -11.03 -12.41
CA GLY A 18 -12.64 -10.91 -12.40
C GLY A 18 -13.28 -11.36 -11.09
N LEU A 19 -12.70 -12.36 -10.41
CA LEU A 19 -13.12 -12.74 -9.06
C LEU A 19 -12.78 -11.66 -8.05
N GLU A 20 -11.57 -11.12 -8.11
CA GLU A 20 -11.11 -9.99 -7.27
C GLU A 20 -12.07 -8.81 -7.38
N GLU A 21 -12.42 -8.35 -8.59
CA GLU A 21 -13.36 -7.26 -8.80
C GLU A 21 -14.73 -7.53 -8.16
N SER A 22 -15.23 -8.77 -8.27
CA SER A 22 -16.51 -9.19 -7.68
C SER A 22 -16.45 -9.15 -6.15
N LEU A 23 -15.37 -9.61 -5.55
CA LEU A 23 -15.15 -9.60 -4.10
C LEU A 23 -14.93 -8.18 -3.57
N ALA A 24 -14.27 -7.31 -4.34
CA ALA A 24 -14.11 -5.90 -4.01
C ALA A 24 -15.46 -5.15 -3.98
N HIS A 25 -16.38 -5.47 -4.91
CA HIS A 25 -17.75 -4.97 -4.85
C HIS A 25 -18.47 -5.45 -3.59
N LEU A 26 -18.41 -6.75 -3.30
CA LEU A 26 -19.04 -7.31 -2.11
C LEU A 26 -18.49 -6.69 -0.82
N SER A 27 -17.18 -6.45 -0.75
CA SER A 27 -16.54 -5.77 0.39
C SER A 27 -17.10 -4.35 0.59
N ARG A 28 -17.29 -3.59 -0.47
CA ARG A 28 -17.90 -2.24 -0.39
C ARG A 28 -19.34 -2.32 0.10
N ASP A 29 -20.13 -3.24 -0.44
CA ASP A 29 -21.54 -3.43 -0.03
C ASP A 29 -21.63 -3.79 1.47
N MET A 30 -20.72 -4.63 1.97
CA MET A 30 -20.64 -4.97 3.39
C MET A 30 -20.28 -3.74 4.24
N ASN A 31 -19.33 -2.94 3.80
CA ASN A 31 -18.94 -1.72 4.52
C ASN A 31 -20.09 -0.68 4.55
N GLU A 32 -20.79 -0.48 3.44
CA GLU A 32 -21.99 0.37 3.40
C GLU A 32 -23.11 -0.14 4.31
N ALA A 33 -23.29 -1.45 4.40
CA ALA A 33 -24.24 -2.07 5.31
C ALA A 33 -23.84 -1.84 6.77
N ALA A 34 -22.56 -1.96 7.11
CA ALA A 34 -22.03 -1.68 8.45
C ALA A 34 -22.29 -0.23 8.88
N LEU A 35 -21.97 0.73 8.01
CA LEU A 35 -22.24 2.16 8.24
C LEU A 35 -23.74 2.42 8.43
N GLY A 36 -24.59 1.84 7.56
CA GLY A 36 -26.04 1.98 7.67
C GLY A 36 -26.63 1.40 8.96
N LEU A 37 -26.07 0.30 9.47
CA LEU A 37 -26.45 -0.29 10.76
C LEU A 37 -25.99 0.59 11.94
N HIS A 38 -24.76 1.13 11.87
CA HIS A 38 -24.24 2.02 12.88
C HIS A 38 -25.06 3.31 12.96
N ASP A 39 -25.25 4.03 11.86
CA ASP A 39 -25.87 5.35 11.86
C ASP A 39 -27.39 5.30 12.08
N ARG A 40 -28.07 4.42 11.32
CA ARG A 40 -29.54 4.32 11.36
C ARG A 40 -30.05 3.38 12.43
N GLY A 41 -29.26 2.36 12.79
CA GLY A 41 -29.61 1.42 13.87
C GLY A 41 -29.26 1.98 15.24
N SER A 42 -27.98 2.00 15.60
CA SER A 42 -27.55 2.37 16.95
C SER A 42 -27.72 3.86 17.23
N GLY A 43 -27.39 4.76 16.29
CA GLY A 43 -27.49 6.20 16.46
C GLY A 43 -28.95 6.66 16.60
N ALA A 44 -29.82 6.30 15.65
CA ALA A 44 -31.23 6.69 15.69
C ALA A 44 -32.01 6.08 16.86
N LEU A 45 -31.63 4.88 17.33
CA LEU A 45 -32.22 4.29 18.53
C LEU A 45 -31.81 4.99 19.82
N ALA A 46 -30.55 5.40 19.95
CA ALA A 46 -30.06 6.16 21.09
C ALA A 46 -30.83 7.47 21.30
N ASP A 47 -31.19 8.13 20.20
CA ASP A 47 -31.92 9.41 20.23
C ASP A 47 -33.42 9.24 20.47
N SER A 48 -34.03 8.15 20.06
CA SER A 48 -35.49 7.96 20.04
C SER A 48 -36.01 6.94 21.03
N TRP A 49 -35.19 6.08 21.58
CA TRP A 49 -35.60 4.98 22.45
C TRP A 49 -34.58 4.74 23.59
N ALA A 50 -34.66 5.53 24.63
CA ALA A 50 -33.69 5.58 25.72
C ALA A 50 -34.11 4.69 26.94
N ASP A 51 -34.62 3.49 26.71
CA ASP A 51 -34.86 2.49 27.74
C ASP A 51 -33.99 1.26 27.58
N ALA A 52 -34.04 0.33 28.53
CA ALA A 52 -33.21 -0.89 28.52
C ALA A 52 -33.40 -1.75 27.26
N VAL A 53 -34.54 -1.69 26.59
CA VAL A 53 -34.79 -2.42 25.32
C VAL A 53 -34.11 -1.70 24.17
N GLY A 54 -34.16 -0.38 24.15
CA GLY A 54 -33.45 0.44 23.16
C GLY A 54 -31.93 0.30 23.27
N GLU A 55 -31.40 0.27 24.51
CA GLU A 55 -29.96 0.02 24.75
C GLU A 55 -29.54 -1.37 24.23
N LEU A 56 -30.32 -2.41 24.52
CA LEU A 56 -30.05 -3.77 24.03
C LEU A 56 -30.11 -3.84 22.51
N ALA A 57 -31.12 -3.25 21.88
CA ALA A 57 -31.25 -3.21 20.44
C ALA A 57 -30.09 -2.45 19.78
N GLY A 58 -29.66 -1.33 20.39
CA GLY A 58 -28.49 -0.57 19.93
C GLY A 58 -27.19 -1.39 20.00
N ALA A 59 -27.00 -2.17 21.06
CA ALA A 59 -25.86 -3.07 21.19
C ALA A 59 -25.85 -4.16 20.09
N GLU A 60 -27.00 -4.77 19.81
CA GLU A 60 -27.14 -5.76 18.74
C GLU A 60 -26.84 -5.17 17.35
N PHE A 61 -27.29 -3.95 17.08
CA PHE A 61 -26.96 -3.27 15.81
C PHE A 61 -25.46 -2.99 15.69
N LYS A 62 -24.79 -2.59 16.79
CA LYS A 62 -23.33 -2.42 16.80
C LYS A 62 -22.59 -3.72 16.55
N ALA A 63 -22.99 -4.79 17.21
CA ALA A 63 -22.39 -6.12 17.00
C ALA A 63 -22.56 -6.60 15.56
N LEU A 64 -23.75 -6.37 14.98
CA LEU A 64 -24.01 -6.73 13.58
C LEU A 64 -23.17 -5.88 12.62
N ALA A 65 -23.05 -4.58 12.86
CA ALA A 65 -22.19 -3.69 12.06
C ALA A 65 -20.73 -4.15 12.10
N ALA A 66 -20.19 -4.46 13.30
CA ALA A 66 -18.85 -5.01 13.44
C ALA A 66 -18.65 -6.32 12.65
N GLY A 67 -19.64 -7.21 12.65
CA GLY A 67 -19.61 -8.43 11.85
C GLY A 67 -19.50 -8.17 10.34
N TYR A 68 -20.25 -7.19 9.82
CA TYR A 68 -20.14 -6.79 8.40
C TYR A 68 -18.77 -6.17 8.07
N GLU A 69 -18.20 -5.38 8.97
CA GLU A 69 -16.86 -4.82 8.78
C GLU A 69 -15.78 -5.89 8.73
N ILE A 70 -15.82 -6.89 9.63
CA ILE A 70 -14.89 -8.02 9.61
C ILE A 70 -14.93 -8.73 8.26
N VAL A 71 -16.13 -9.02 7.74
CA VAL A 71 -16.29 -9.66 6.43
C VAL A 71 -15.72 -8.78 5.33
N ALA A 72 -15.99 -7.48 5.35
CA ALA A 72 -15.46 -6.53 4.36
C ALA A 72 -13.93 -6.56 4.32
N ILE A 73 -13.28 -6.61 5.47
CA ILE A 73 -11.81 -6.67 5.59
C ILE A 73 -11.25 -7.99 5.07
N GLN A 74 -11.85 -9.11 5.45
CA GLN A 74 -11.42 -10.42 4.95
C GLN A 74 -11.52 -10.48 3.41
N LEU A 75 -12.59 -9.95 2.84
CA LEU A 75 -12.74 -9.86 1.39
C LEU A 75 -11.64 -9.00 0.75
N ARG A 76 -11.26 -7.87 1.35
CA ARG A 76 -10.16 -7.02 0.85
C ARG A 76 -8.82 -7.70 0.90
N ALA A 77 -8.54 -8.42 2.00
CA ALA A 77 -7.32 -9.20 2.11
C ALA A 77 -7.24 -10.26 0.99
N VAL A 78 -8.35 -10.97 0.71
CA VAL A 78 -8.44 -11.88 -0.44
C VAL A 78 -8.22 -11.15 -1.77
N CYS A 79 -8.83 -9.98 -1.97
CA CYS A 79 -8.64 -9.18 -3.17
C CYS A 79 -7.17 -8.83 -3.43
N SER A 80 -6.43 -8.44 -2.38
CA SER A 80 -5.01 -8.10 -2.50
C SER A 80 -4.17 -9.29 -3.01
N VAL A 81 -4.42 -10.49 -2.49
CA VAL A 81 -3.73 -11.71 -2.95
C VAL A 81 -4.11 -12.06 -4.38
N LEU A 82 -5.42 -12.07 -4.71
CA LEU A 82 -5.89 -12.41 -6.05
C LEU A 82 -5.40 -11.42 -7.11
N SER A 83 -5.34 -10.14 -6.76
CA SER A 83 -4.81 -9.09 -7.63
C SER A 83 -3.34 -9.29 -7.93
N GLY A 84 -2.51 -9.52 -6.92
CA GLY A 84 -1.08 -9.82 -7.07
C GLY A 84 -0.83 -11.07 -7.90
N LEU A 85 -1.54 -12.16 -7.60
CA LEU A 85 -1.48 -13.42 -8.35
C LEU A 85 -1.88 -13.22 -9.82
N GLY A 86 -3.02 -12.55 -10.08
CA GLY A 86 -3.53 -12.33 -11.42
C GLY A 86 -2.56 -11.53 -12.29
N VAL A 87 -1.97 -10.46 -11.75
CA VAL A 87 -0.94 -9.66 -12.45
C VAL A 87 0.30 -10.49 -12.75
N THR A 88 0.80 -11.23 -11.77
CA THR A 88 2.01 -12.07 -11.94
C THR A 88 1.80 -13.18 -12.98
N LEU A 89 0.69 -13.91 -12.90
CA LEU A 89 0.39 -14.98 -13.87
C LEU A 89 0.15 -14.42 -15.28
N THR A 90 -0.48 -13.26 -15.42
CA THR A 90 -0.65 -12.58 -16.72
C THR A 90 0.70 -12.23 -17.34
N GLY A 91 1.62 -11.69 -16.56
CA GLY A 91 2.97 -11.38 -17.00
C GLY A 91 3.75 -12.64 -17.42
N CYS A 92 3.70 -13.68 -16.61
CA CYS A 92 4.35 -14.97 -16.92
C CYS A 92 3.76 -15.63 -18.17
N GLN A 93 2.44 -15.61 -18.36
CA GLN A 93 1.78 -16.17 -19.54
C GLN A 93 2.26 -15.50 -20.82
N ARG A 94 2.35 -14.17 -20.82
CA ARG A 94 2.86 -13.42 -21.97
C ARG A 94 4.33 -13.76 -22.23
N GLU A 95 5.18 -13.74 -21.21
CA GLU A 95 6.61 -14.02 -21.34
C GLU A 95 6.86 -15.45 -21.90
N VAL A 96 6.13 -16.44 -21.41
CA VAL A 96 6.17 -17.82 -21.94
C VAL A 96 5.75 -17.86 -23.41
N ALA A 97 4.67 -17.16 -23.78
CA ALA A 97 4.19 -17.14 -25.17
C ALA A 97 5.23 -16.50 -26.12
N ASP A 98 5.89 -15.42 -25.67
CA ASP A 98 6.95 -14.75 -26.44
C ASP A 98 8.17 -15.65 -26.65
N TRP A 99 8.65 -16.35 -25.60
CA TRP A 99 9.75 -17.27 -25.70
C TRP A 99 9.44 -18.50 -26.56
N VAL A 100 8.26 -19.09 -26.41
CA VAL A 100 7.79 -20.21 -27.25
C VAL A 100 7.74 -19.82 -28.72
N THR A 101 7.21 -18.62 -28.99
CA THR A 101 7.18 -18.05 -30.35
C THR A 101 8.60 -17.86 -30.91
N ALA A 102 9.49 -17.25 -30.10
CA ALA A 102 10.88 -17.04 -30.50
C ALA A 102 11.63 -18.33 -30.74
N CYS A 103 11.43 -19.38 -29.92
CA CYS A 103 11.98 -20.72 -30.14
C CYS A 103 11.54 -21.30 -31.51
N SER A 104 10.23 -21.25 -31.79
CA SER A 104 9.66 -21.73 -33.03
C SER A 104 10.23 -21.01 -34.26
N LEU A 105 10.35 -19.68 -34.20
CA LEU A 105 10.93 -18.86 -35.29
C LEU A 105 12.41 -19.19 -35.56
N LYS A 106 13.16 -19.64 -34.55
CA LYS A 106 14.56 -20.00 -34.65
C LYS A 106 14.78 -21.51 -34.95
N GLY A 107 13.71 -22.28 -35.12
CA GLY A 107 13.78 -23.72 -35.34
C GLY A 107 14.21 -24.52 -34.11
N CYS A 108 14.18 -23.95 -32.93
CA CYS A 108 14.39 -24.66 -31.67
C CYS A 108 13.09 -25.37 -31.22
N THR A 109 13.25 -26.53 -30.58
CA THR A 109 12.16 -27.21 -29.88
C THR A 109 12.18 -26.84 -28.42
N TRP A 110 11.03 -26.92 -27.76
CA TRP A 110 10.91 -26.67 -26.33
C TRP A 110 10.12 -27.78 -25.64
N SER A 111 10.32 -27.95 -24.35
CA SER A 111 9.63 -28.93 -23.51
C SER A 111 8.83 -28.21 -22.38
N ASP A 112 7.90 -28.95 -21.81
CA ASP A 112 6.94 -28.44 -20.82
C ASP A 112 7.60 -27.96 -19.49
N ASP A 113 8.82 -28.45 -19.23
CA ASP A 113 9.66 -28.01 -18.11
C ASP A 113 10.53 -26.77 -18.42
N GLY A 114 10.29 -26.12 -19.56
CA GLY A 114 11.04 -24.96 -20.04
C GLY A 114 12.39 -25.32 -20.70
N GLY A 115 12.66 -26.57 -21.01
CA GLY A 115 13.87 -26.98 -21.78
C GLY A 115 13.79 -26.43 -23.20
N VAL A 116 14.94 -25.98 -23.77
CA VAL A 116 15.04 -25.51 -25.16
C VAL A 116 16.18 -26.23 -25.84
N THR A 117 15.87 -26.89 -26.96
CA THR A 117 16.83 -27.67 -27.74
C THR A 117 17.03 -27.04 -29.13
N PRO A 118 18.22 -26.56 -29.47
CA PRO A 118 18.51 -26.08 -30.82
C PRO A 118 18.59 -27.21 -31.85
N PRO A 119 18.49 -26.92 -33.14
CA PRO A 119 18.75 -27.89 -34.21
C PRO A 119 20.14 -28.52 -34.08
N LEU A 120 20.32 -29.75 -34.62
CA LEU A 120 21.58 -30.52 -34.52
C LEU A 120 22.79 -29.79 -35.15
N ASP A 121 22.57 -28.99 -36.19
CA ASP A 121 23.56 -28.23 -36.93
C ASP A 121 23.58 -26.72 -36.54
N ALA A 122 23.07 -26.40 -35.37
CA ALA A 122 22.95 -25.03 -34.92
C ALA A 122 24.34 -24.35 -34.81
N PRO A 123 24.49 -23.11 -35.28
CA PRO A 123 25.71 -22.33 -35.04
C PRO A 123 25.81 -21.97 -33.55
N VAL A 124 27.05 -21.75 -33.06
CA VAL A 124 27.35 -21.48 -31.65
C VAL A 124 26.44 -20.38 -31.08
N GLY A 125 26.24 -19.27 -31.81
CA GLY A 125 25.37 -18.20 -31.36
C GLY A 125 23.88 -18.60 -31.16
N LEU A 126 23.39 -19.62 -31.88
CA LEU A 126 22.05 -20.17 -31.67
C LEU A 126 22.00 -21.10 -30.45
N ILE A 127 23.10 -21.84 -30.19
CA ILE A 127 23.25 -22.66 -29.00
C ILE A 127 23.22 -21.79 -27.75
N ASP A 128 24.01 -20.69 -27.74
CA ASP A 128 24.04 -19.73 -26.63
C ASP A 128 22.67 -19.07 -26.43
N TRP A 129 22.01 -18.72 -27.53
CA TRP A 129 20.65 -18.16 -27.46
C TRP A 129 19.64 -19.17 -26.88
N ALA A 130 19.70 -20.44 -27.30
CA ALA A 130 18.82 -21.48 -26.79
C ALA A 130 19.02 -21.72 -25.28
N ALA A 131 20.27 -21.65 -24.79
CA ALA A 131 20.57 -21.74 -23.36
C ALA A 131 19.97 -20.56 -22.58
N ALA A 132 20.08 -19.34 -23.13
CA ALA A 132 19.46 -18.14 -22.51
C ALA A 132 17.93 -18.23 -22.52
N ALA A 133 17.32 -18.71 -23.59
CA ALA A 133 15.87 -18.91 -23.69
C ALA A 133 15.38 -19.96 -22.68
N GLN A 134 16.11 -21.07 -22.53
CA GLN A 134 15.82 -22.09 -21.52
C GLN A 134 15.84 -21.52 -20.11
N GLN A 135 16.87 -20.75 -19.78
CA GLN A 135 16.97 -20.11 -18.47
C GLN A 135 15.78 -19.17 -18.22
N ALA A 136 15.43 -18.32 -19.19
CA ALA A 136 14.32 -17.39 -19.07
C ALA A 136 12.96 -18.09 -18.90
N LEU A 137 12.71 -19.18 -19.67
CA LEU A 137 11.49 -19.97 -19.49
C LEU A 137 11.41 -20.60 -18.11
N ARG A 138 12.49 -21.20 -17.62
CA ARG A 138 12.53 -21.82 -16.29
C ARG A 138 12.35 -20.79 -15.17
N ASP A 139 12.95 -19.62 -15.29
CA ASP A 139 12.77 -18.54 -14.32
C ASP A 139 11.34 -18.04 -14.31
N CYS A 140 10.70 -17.94 -15.47
CA CYS A 140 9.29 -17.57 -15.57
C CYS A 140 8.37 -18.62 -14.93
N LEU A 141 8.59 -19.91 -15.20
CA LEU A 141 7.83 -21.01 -14.60
C LEU A 141 8.00 -21.05 -13.06
N ARG A 142 9.21 -20.79 -12.59
CA ARG A 142 9.49 -20.70 -11.14
C ARG A 142 8.69 -19.57 -10.50
N ARG A 143 8.73 -18.35 -11.06
CA ARG A 143 7.98 -17.20 -10.55
C ARG A 143 6.46 -17.46 -10.53
N ALA A 144 5.93 -18.03 -11.61
CA ALA A 144 4.52 -18.39 -11.66
C ALA A 144 4.15 -19.43 -10.59
N THR A 145 5.03 -20.41 -10.33
CA THR A 145 4.83 -21.43 -9.30
C THR A 145 4.87 -20.83 -7.90
N GLU A 146 5.87 -20.01 -7.63
CA GLU A 146 6.02 -19.33 -6.33
C GLU A 146 4.80 -18.48 -5.99
N ALA A 147 4.30 -17.70 -6.96
CA ALA A 147 3.10 -16.88 -6.76
C ALA A 147 1.84 -17.73 -6.52
N ASP A 148 1.68 -18.85 -7.25
CA ASP A 148 0.54 -19.76 -7.09
C ASP A 148 0.56 -20.47 -5.72
N GLU A 149 1.73 -21.02 -5.34
CA GLU A 149 1.90 -21.71 -4.06
C GLU A 149 1.70 -20.76 -2.86
N GLN A 150 2.20 -19.54 -2.96
CA GLN A 150 2.05 -18.52 -1.93
C GLN A 150 0.57 -18.11 -1.78
N ALA A 151 -0.09 -17.77 -2.87
CA ALA A 151 -1.52 -17.42 -2.84
C ALA A 151 -2.38 -18.57 -2.27
N ALA A 152 -2.09 -19.81 -2.67
CA ALA A 152 -2.80 -20.99 -2.17
C ALA A 152 -2.59 -21.21 -0.66
N ALA A 153 -1.38 -20.98 -0.15
CA ALA A 153 -1.06 -21.09 1.28
C ALA A 153 -1.90 -20.09 2.08
N VAL A 154 -1.86 -18.81 1.69
CA VAL A 154 -2.58 -17.73 2.37
C VAL A 154 -4.09 -17.95 2.37
N LEU A 155 -4.67 -18.27 1.22
CA LEU A 155 -6.11 -18.55 1.11
C LEU A 155 -6.52 -19.79 1.91
N THR A 156 -5.60 -20.74 2.14
CA THR A 156 -5.84 -21.92 2.97
C THR A 156 -5.81 -21.54 4.44
N ASP A 157 -4.84 -20.74 4.86
CA ASP A 157 -4.70 -20.29 6.25
C ASP A 157 -5.90 -19.44 6.67
N TRP A 158 -6.36 -18.54 5.81
CA TRP A 158 -7.56 -17.75 6.09
C TRP A 158 -8.83 -18.59 6.24
N ARG A 159 -8.95 -19.67 5.51
CA ARG A 159 -10.07 -20.62 5.72
C ARG A 159 -10.08 -21.22 7.12
N LEU A 160 -8.93 -21.29 7.77
CA LEU A 160 -8.76 -21.84 9.11
C LEU A 160 -8.81 -20.75 10.18
N ALA A 161 -8.70 -19.47 9.80
CA ALA A 161 -8.80 -18.35 10.74
C ALA A 161 -10.20 -18.29 11.34
N THR A 162 -10.26 -18.30 12.65
CA THR A 162 -11.51 -18.10 13.40
C THR A 162 -11.76 -16.61 13.58
N LEU A 163 -13.02 -16.20 13.71
CA LEU A 163 -13.39 -14.83 14.06
C LEU A 163 -13.07 -14.49 15.53
N ASP A 164 -12.77 -15.50 16.35
CA ASP A 164 -12.37 -15.37 17.74
C ASP A 164 -10.85 -15.21 17.81
N SER A 165 -10.38 -13.97 17.77
CA SER A 165 -8.94 -13.64 17.81
C SER A 165 -8.36 -13.73 19.22
N SER A 166 -9.18 -13.60 20.26
CA SER A 166 -8.77 -13.76 21.66
C SER A 166 -8.64 -15.23 22.08
N GLN A 167 -9.22 -16.16 21.32
CA GLN A 167 -9.28 -17.61 21.58
C GLN A 167 -9.95 -17.96 22.92
N ASP A 168 -10.83 -17.11 23.42
CA ASP A 168 -11.58 -17.34 24.66
C ASP A 168 -12.91 -18.07 24.44
N GLY A 169 -13.25 -18.36 23.19
CA GLY A 169 -14.47 -19.08 22.79
C GLY A 169 -15.69 -18.18 22.64
N SER A 170 -15.51 -16.86 22.71
CA SER A 170 -16.54 -15.85 22.44
C SER A 170 -16.04 -14.81 21.46
N PHE A 171 -16.97 -14.23 20.70
CA PHE A 171 -16.68 -13.08 19.84
C PHE A 171 -17.03 -11.78 20.59
N ASP A 172 -16.01 -11.02 20.98
CA ASP A 172 -16.18 -9.66 21.50
C ASP A 172 -15.95 -8.63 20.39
N PRO A 173 -17.00 -7.92 19.93
CA PRO A 173 -16.86 -6.97 18.85
C PRO A 173 -15.89 -5.82 19.13
N GLY A 174 -15.60 -5.51 20.39
CA GLY A 174 -14.66 -4.44 20.76
C GLY A 174 -13.20 -4.87 20.59
N ASP A 175 -12.82 -5.91 21.32
CA ASP A 175 -11.43 -6.37 21.39
C ASP A 175 -11.05 -7.25 20.18
N ASP A 176 -11.94 -8.17 19.79
CA ASP A 176 -11.69 -9.06 18.66
C ASP A 176 -11.68 -8.32 17.32
N LEU A 177 -12.54 -7.32 17.16
CA LEU A 177 -12.53 -6.52 15.94
C LEU A 177 -11.20 -5.80 15.75
N ALA A 178 -10.70 -5.12 16.77
CA ALA A 178 -9.46 -4.36 16.70
C ALA A 178 -8.25 -5.26 16.38
N LEU A 179 -8.14 -6.40 17.05
CA LEU A 179 -7.09 -7.38 16.81
C LEU A 179 -7.20 -8.01 15.43
N HIS A 180 -8.39 -8.46 15.06
CA HIS A 180 -8.65 -9.11 13.78
C HIS A 180 -8.42 -8.17 12.59
N LEU A 181 -8.84 -6.92 12.70
CA LEU A 181 -8.57 -5.87 11.72
C LEU A 181 -7.06 -5.70 11.49
N ARG A 182 -6.33 -5.54 12.57
CA ARG A 182 -4.89 -5.32 12.53
C ARG A 182 -4.15 -6.49 11.89
N ASP A 183 -4.45 -7.70 12.31
CA ASP A 183 -3.72 -8.88 11.89
C ASP A 183 -4.12 -9.34 10.49
N THR A 184 -5.40 -9.38 10.17
CA THR A 184 -5.89 -9.80 8.84
C THR A 184 -5.48 -8.83 7.74
N LEU A 185 -5.56 -7.53 7.98
CA LEU A 185 -5.12 -6.54 7.01
C LEU A 185 -3.63 -6.57 6.80
N SER A 186 -2.85 -6.63 7.88
CA SER A 186 -1.39 -6.68 7.79
C SER A 186 -0.93 -7.91 7.02
N LEU A 187 -1.57 -9.07 7.24
CA LEU A 187 -1.31 -10.30 6.51
C LEU A 187 -1.72 -10.16 5.03
N GLY A 188 -2.96 -9.75 4.75
CA GLY A 188 -3.45 -9.65 3.38
C GLY A 188 -2.68 -8.65 2.51
N VAL A 189 -2.31 -7.52 3.08
CA VAL A 189 -1.48 -6.52 2.41
C VAL A 189 -0.07 -7.05 2.18
N GLY A 190 0.56 -7.64 3.19
CA GLY A 190 1.89 -8.25 3.08
C GLY A 190 1.93 -9.31 1.98
N GLU A 191 0.95 -10.19 1.93
CA GLU A 191 0.83 -11.23 0.91
C GLU A 191 0.55 -10.66 -0.48
N GLY A 192 -0.25 -9.60 -0.60
CA GLY A 192 -0.45 -8.89 -1.86
C GLY A 192 0.84 -8.29 -2.41
N ILE A 193 1.66 -7.71 -1.54
CA ILE A 193 3.00 -7.21 -1.90
C ILE A 193 3.91 -8.36 -2.33
N GLU A 194 3.98 -9.45 -1.56
CA GLU A 194 4.83 -10.60 -1.89
C GLU A 194 4.39 -11.30 -3.19
N ALA A 195 3.09 -11.44 -3.44
CA ALA A 195 2.57 -11.95 -4.71
C ALA A 195 2.98 -11.05 -5.90
N LEU A 196 2.98 -9.73 -5.72
CA LEU A 196 3.46 -8.79 -6.73
C LEU A 196 4.99 -8.88 -6.91
N ARG A 197 5.74 -9.03 -5.82
CA ARG A 197 7.21 -9.22 -5.83
C ARG A 197 7.63 -10.51 -6.53
N ALA A 198 6.88 -11.60 -6.37
CA ALA A 198 7.14 -12.87 -7.05
C ALA A 198 7.17 -12.73 -8.58
N GLY A 199 6.40 -11.78 -9.13
CA GLY A 199 6.41 -11.45 -10.56
C GLY A 199 7.66 -10.70 -11.04
N VAL A 200 8.55 -10.27 -10.14
CA VAL A 200 9.70 -9.41 -10.44
C VAL A 200 11.03 -10.16 -10.21
N PRO A 201 11.97 -10.19 -11.15
CA PRO A 201 13.28 -10.81 -10.95
C PRO A 201 14.20 -9.92 -10.10
N ILE A 202 13.83 -9.67 -8.82
CA ILE A 202 14.58 -8.76 -7.93
C ILE A 202 16.03 -9.22 -7.78
N ASP A 203 16.24 -10.51 -7.53
CA ASP A 203 17.55 -11.13 -7.36
C ASP A 203 18.18 -11.61 -8.68
N GLY A 204 17.51 -11.35 -9.80
CA GLY A 204 17.97 -11.71 -11.12
C GLY A 204 19.18 -10.90 -11.59
N SER A 205 19.89 -11.40 -12.58
CA SER A 205 20.98 -10.65 -13.22
C SER A 205 20.46 -9.37 -13.87
N PRO A 206 21.31 -8.32 -14.03
CA PRO A 206 20.90 -7.09 -14.72
C PRO A 206 20.31 -7.32 -16.12
N ALA A 207 20.75 -8.36 -16.81
CA ALA A 207 20.22 -8.72 -18.13
C ALA A 207 18.81 -9.30 -18.06
N GLU A 208 18.49 -10.09 -17.03
CA GLU A 208 17.16 -10.62 -16.78
C GLU A 208 16.20 -9.52 -16.37
N GLN A 209 16.60 -8.68 -15.41
CA GLN A 209 15.84 -7.51 -14.98
C GLN A 209 15.50 -6.60 -16.16
N ARG A 210 16.45 -6.39 -17.07
CA ARG A 210 16.24 -5.57 -18.27
C ARG A 210 15.26 -6.24 -19.24
N ARG A 211 15.40 -7.52 -19.53
CA ARG A 211 14.47 -8.25 -20.42
C ARG A 211 13.05 -8.24 -19.87
N TRP A 212 12.92 -8.55 -18.58
CA TRP A 212 11.62 -8.49 -17.91
C TRP A 212 10.96 -7.12 -18.06
N TRP A 213 11.68 -6.04 -17.76
CA TRP A 213 11.17 -4.69 -17.89
C TRP A 213 10.76 -4.31 -19.30
N ASP A 214 11.60 -4.66 -20.28
CA ASP A 214 11.34 -4.36 -21.70
C ASP A 214 10.13 -5.15 -22.24
N GLY A 215 9.84 -6.33 -21.68
CA GLY A 215 8.67 -7.15 -22.00
C GLY A 215 7.34 -6.65 -21.40
N LEU A 216 7.36 -5.76 -20.39
CA LEU A 216 6.15 -5.23 -19.78
C LEU A 216 5.44 -4.22 -20.69
N SER A 217 4.10 -4.26 -20.71
CA SER A 217 3.27 -3.19 -21.26
C SER A 217 3.40 -1.90 -20.42
N GLU A 218 2.96 -0.77 -20.95
CA GLU A 218 2.97 0.49 -20.21
C GLU A 218 2.09 0.44 -18.95
N ALA A 219 0.93 -0.22 -19.04
CA ALA A 219 0.04 -0.43 -17.91
C ALA A 219 0.71 -1.23 -16.79
N GLU A 220 1.36 -2.35 -17.12
CA GLU A 220 2.08 -3.18 -16.14
C GLU A 220 3.26 -2.45 -15.51
N ARG A 221 4.03 -1.72 -16.30
CA ARG A 221 5.10 -0.84 -15.76
C ARG A 221 4.52 0.15 -14.75
N GLY A 222 3.35 0.74 -15.05
CA GLY A 222 2.65 1.64 -14.15
C GLY A 222 2.23 0.97 -12.84
N LEU A 223 1.77 -0.29 -12.87
CA LEU A 223 1.44 -1.06 -11.66
C LEU A 223 2.67 -1.31 -10.80
N TYR A 224 3.75 -1.82 -11.39
CA TYR A 224 4.98 -2.09 -10.65
C TYR A 224 5.65 -0.83 -10.10
N LEU A 225 5.65 0.29 -10.85
CA LEU A 225 6.18 1.57 -10.37
C LEU A 225 5.42 2.12 -9.15
N ARG A 226 4.14 1.80 -9.01
CA ARG A 226 3.33 2.22 -7.87
C ARG A 226 3.36 1.19 -6.73
N GLY A 227 3.36 -0.10 -7.06
CA GLY A 227 3.31 -1.18 -6.07
C GLY A 227 4.66 -1.49 -5.42
N LEU A 228 5.76 -1.39 -6.16
CA LEU A 228 7.10 -1.82 -5.73
C LEU A 228 8.18 -0.75 -5.99
N PRO A 229 7.99 0.52 -5.56
CA PRO A 229 8.92 1.60 -5.93
C PRO A 229 10.33 1.41 -5.39
N LEU A 230 10.48 0.90 -4.16
CA LEU A 230 11.79 0.71 -3.52
C LEU A 230 12.52 -0.51 -4.11
N GLU A 231 11.81 -1.60 -4.35
CA GLU A 231 12.35 -2.81 -4.97
C GLU A 231 12.88 -2.51 -6.37
N LEU A 232 12.10 -1.81 -7.19
CA LEU A 232 12.52 -1.42 -8.54
C LEU A 232 13.74 -0.48 -8.51
N ALA A 233 13.82 0.41 -7.54
CA ALA A 233 14.97 1.30 -7.40
C ALA A 233 16.27 0.55 -7.14
N GLY A 234 16.22 -0.58 -6.42
CA GLY A 234 17.34 -1.47 -6.14
C GLY A 234 17.81 -2.29 -7.35
N MET A 235 17.01 -2.46 -8.39
CA MET A 235 17.32 -3.32 -9.53
C MET A 235 18.33 -2.67 -10.48
N ALA A 236 19.55 -3.24 -10.56
CA ALA A 236 20.66 -2.69 -11.37
C ALA A 236 20.39 -2.72 -12.89
N GLY A 237 19.55 -3.65 -13.35
CA GLY A 237 19.24 -3.84 -14.78
C GLY A 237 18.24 -2.86 -15.36
N LEU A 238 17.51 -2.10 -14.53
CA LEU A 238 16.49 -1.17 -15.03
C LEU A 238 17.09 0.06 -15.71
N PRO A 239 16.42 0.59 -16.77
CA PRO A 239 16.83 1.83 -17.42
C PRO A 239 16.98 2.99 -16.45
N GLY A 240 17.96 3.87 -16.66
CA GLY A 240 18.13 5.09 -15.87
C GLY A 240 16.89 5.99 -15.85
N ALA A 241 16.10 5.99 -16.93
CA ALA A 241 14.84 6.71 -17.01
C ALA A 241 13.79 6.21 -15.97
N VAL A 242 13.77 4.91 -15.65
CA VAL A 242 12.88 4.35 -14.63
C VAL A 242 13.23 4.90 -13.25
N ARG A 243 14.52 4.92 -12.91
CA ARG A 243 14.96 5.53 -11.64
C ARG A 243 14.66 7.03 -11.57
N ALA A 244 14.82 7.74 -12.69
CA ALA A 244 14.44 9.16 -12.75
C ALA A 244 12.93 9.35 -12.53
N GLN A 245 12.10 8.46 -13.08
CA GLN A 245 10.65 8.45 -12.88
C GLN A 245 10.28 8.14 -11.41
N LEU A 246 10.97 7.21 -10.76
CA LEU A 246 10.76 6.89 -9.34
C LEU A 246 11.14 8.07 -8.44
N ARG A 247 12.23 8.76 -8.75
CA ARG A 247 12.69 9.92 -7.96
C ARG A 247 11.81 11.13 -8.06
N ARG A 248 11.12 11.34 -9.19
CA ARG A 248 10.24 12.49 -9.39
C ARG A 248 10.91 13.83 -9.04
N ALA A 249 12.11 14.05 -9.54
CA ALA A 249 12.84 15.30 -9.32
C ALA A 249 12.10 16.57 -9.81
N ASP A 250 11.09 16.39 -10.67
CA ASP A 250 10.14 17.43 -11.10
C ASP A 250 9.32 18.02 -9.94
N LEU A 251 9.17 17.30 -8.83
CA LEU A 251 8.53 17.80 -7.60
C LEU A 251 9.45 18.74 -6.79
N GLY A 252 10.73 18.86 -7.16
CA GLY A 252 11.71 19.70 -6.48
C GLY A 252 12.41 19.03 -5.30
N TYR A 253 12.22 17.72 -5.12
CA TYR A 253 12.91 16.86 -4.15
C TYR A 253 12.96 15.41 -4.67
N ASP A 254 13.73 14.55 -4.03
CA ASP A 254 13.86 13.12 -4.38
C ASP A 254 12.82 12.30 -3.61
N ARG A 255 11.71 11.98 -4.27
CA ARG A 255 10.61 11.19 -3.70
C ARG A 255 11.08 9.80 -3.23
N LEU A 256 12.04 9.18 -3.93
CA LEU A 256 12.53 7.86 -3.55
C LEU A 256 13.22 7.89 -2.17
N ARG A 257 14.05 8.91 -1.91
CA ARG A 257 14.67 9.09 -0.59
C ARG A 257 13.64 9.39 0.50
N MET A 258 12.55 10.08 0.17
CA MET A 258 11.42 10.25 1.09
C MET A 258 10.81 8.91 1.48
N LEU A 259 10.59 8.02 0.50
CA LEU A 259 10.04 6.67 0.74
C LEU A 259 11.01 5.77 1.49
N GLU A 260 12.32 5.82 1.17
CA GLU A 260 13.37 5.11 1.90
C GLU A 260 13.35 5.51 3.37
N TYR A 261 13.32 6.82 3.67
CA TYR A 261 13.26 7.32 5.03
C TYR A 261 11.99 6.83 5.75
N ALA A 262 10.83 6.94 5.12
CA ALA A 262 9.57 6.51 5.71
C ALA A 262 9.58 5.00 6.05
N ASN A 263 10.15 4.18 5.17
CA ASN A 263 10.27 2.73 5.38
C ASN A 263 11.31 2.35 6.45
N GLU A 264 12.36 3.15 6.64
CA GLU A 264 13.43 2.87 7.60
C GLU A 264 13.14 3.39 9.02
N HIS A 265 12.27 4.40 9.16
CA HIS A 265 12.06 5.13 10.43
C HIS A 265 10.61 5.11 10.95
N TRP A 266 9.77 4.22 10.44
CA TRP A 266 8.35 4.17 10.84
C TRP A 266 8.13 3.83 12.33
N ASP A 267 9.08 3.10 12.95
CA ASP A 267 9.07 2.68 14.36
C ASP A 267 10.22 3.30 15.19
N ASP A 268 10.94 4.27 14.64
CA ASP A 268 12.09 4.89 15.29
C ASP A 268 11.65 5.97 16.30
N GLU A 269 11.43 5.59 17.55
CA GLU A 269 11.09 6.52 18.64
C GLU A 269 12.17 7.62 18.87
N SER A 270 13.37 7.46 18.33
CA SER A 270 14.43 8.47 18.47
C SER A 270 14.15 9.76 17.72
N ILE A 271 13.26 9.70 16.72
CA ILE A 271 12.79 10.86 15.96
C ILE A 271 11.63 11.58 16.62
N ASP A 272 11.07 11.00 17.66
CA ASP A 272 9.92 11.54 18.36
C ASP A 272 10.18 12.92 18.93
N TRP A 273 9.20 13.76 18.74
CA TRP A 273 9.16 15.05 19.34
C TRP A 273 8.76 14.91 20.80
N THR A 274 9.69 15.01 21.69
CA THR A 274 9.39 15.06 23.11
C THR A 274 9.05 16.53 23.45
N GLY A 275 7.77 16.87 23.53
CA GLY A 275 7.32 18.17 23.99
C GLY A 275 7.72 18.46 25.42
N ASN A 276 7.59 19.70 25.78
CA ASN A 276 7.66 20.09 27.18
C ASN A 276 6.44 19.51 27.90
N PRO A 277 6.59 18.52 28.80
CA PRO A 277 5.45 17.94 29.52
C PRO A 277 4.67 18.96 30.36
N ASN A 278 5.15 20.21 30.47
CA ASN A 278 4.55 21.26 31.27
C ASN A 278 3.68 22.24 30.47
N ASP A 279 3.63 22.17 29.13
CA ASP A 279 2.81 23.09 28.32
C ASP A 279 1.47 22.49 27.86
N GLY A 280 1.22 21.21 28.17
CA GLY A 280 -0.07 20.53 27.89
C GLY A 280 -0.36 20.31 26.40
N ARG A 281 0.60 20.56 25.52
CA ARG A 281 0.44 20.31 24.09
C ARG A 281 0.73 18.84 23.78
N GLU A 282 -0.23 18.16 23.23
CA GLU A 282 0.00 16.86 22.60
C GLU A 282 0.95 17.03 21.43
N ILE A 283 1.99 16.19 21.39
CA ILE A 283 2.95 16.22 20.32
C ILE A 283 2.48 15.29 19.24
N ASN A 284 2.18 15.85 18.09
CA ASN A 284 1.73 15.08 16.95
C ASN A 284 2.95 14.63 16.13
N ASN A 285 3.45 13.42 16.42
CA ASN A 285 4.60 12.85 15.72
C ASN A 285 4.28 12.39 14.28
N CYS A 286 3.03 12.25 13.90
CA CYS A 286 2.67 11.84 12.54
C CYS A 286 3.13 12.89 11.51
N THR A 287 2.85 14.17 11.76
CA THR A 287 3.26 15.26 10.86
C THR A 287 4.77 15.52 10.91
N ASN A 288 5.39 15.40 12.12
CA ASN A 288 6.84 15.45 12.25
C ASN A 288 7.52 14.36 11.39
N PHE A 289 6.99 13.14 11.39
CA PHE A 289 7.48 12.04 10.56
C PHE A 289 7.37 12.35 9.05
N VAL A 290 6.22 12.86 8.59
CA VAL A 290 6.03 13.31 7.20
C VAL A 290 7.04 14.40 6.85
N SER A 291 7.23 15.41 7.72
CA SER A 291 8.19 16.48 7.52
C SER A 291 9.62 15.97 7.40
N ARG A 292 10.02 15.03 8.24
CA ARG A 292 11.36 14.40 8.17
C ARG A 292 11.56 13.57 6.92
N SER A 293 10.51 12.88 6.48
CA SER A 293 10.54 12.12 5.23
C SER A 293 10.72 13.04 4.02
N LEU A 294 10.01 14.17 3.98
CA LEU A 294 10.17 15.21 2.95
C LEU A 294 11.57 15.85 2.98
N GLU A 295 12.08 16.16 4.18
CA GLU A 295 13.44 16.67 4.36
C GLU A 295 14.50 15.69 3.89
N ALA A 296 14.36 14.40 4.21
CA ALA A 296 15.25 13.33 3.72
C ALA A 296 15.22 13.24 2.19
N GLY A 297 14.08 13.49 1.57
CA GLY A 297 13.93 13.68 0.13
C GLY A 297 14.62 14.94 -0.41
N GLY A 298 15.07 15.83 0.47
CA GLY A 298 15.74 17.08 0.10
C GLY A 298 14.79 18.23 -0.23
N LEU A 299 13.53 18.19 0.21
CA LEU A 299 12.64 19.36 0.13
C LEU A 299 13.24 20.47 0.99
N PRO A 300 13.58 21.64 0.40
CA PRO A 300 14.21 22.71 1.16
C PRO A 300 13.21 23.41 2.07
N PRO A 301 13.65 23.92 3.23
CA PRO A 301 12.76 24.67 4.11
C PRO A 301 12.18 25.90 3.44
N LYS A 302 10.94 26.24 3.80
CA LYS A 302 10.26 27.46 3.40
C LYS A 302 10.24 28.44 4.58
N GLY A 303 11.10 29.44 4.55
CA GLY A 303 11.28 30.34 5.68
C GLY A 303 11.84 29.63 6.93
N LEU A 304 12.13 30.37 7.96
CA LEU A 304 12.64 29.83 9.24
C LEU A 304 12.05 30.63 10.42
N THR A 305 10.81 31.10 10.27
CA THR A 305 10.14 31.81 11.37
C THR A 305 9.39 30.76 12.19
N PRO A 306 9.86 30.40 13.40
CA PRO A 306 9.10 29.59 14.32
C PRO A 306 7.72 30.22 14.54
N TRP A 307 6.69 29.38 14.70
CA TRP A 307 5.28 29.80 14.92
C TRP A 307 4.64 30.55 13.74
N SER A 308 5.20 30.47 12.54
CA SER A 308 4.55 31.00 11.34
C SER A 308 3.92 29.86 10.54
N ALA A 309 2.64 29.95 10.27
CA ALA A 309 1.93 29.03 9.36
C ALA A 309 2.48 29.08 7.93
N ASP A 310 3.13 30.17 7.53
CA ASP A 310 3.73 30.35 6.20
C ASP A 310 5.16 29.78 6.05
N SER A 311 5.70 29.19 7.11
CA SER A 311 7.05 28.60 7.09
C SER A 311 7.00 27.09 7.36
N TRP A 312 7.92 26.36 6.72
CA TRP A 312 8.13 24.94 6.95
C TRP A 312 9.61 24.67 7.14
N GLY A 313 9.97 24.12 8.28
CA GLY A 313 11.36 23.82 8.61
C GLY A 313 11.63 23.86 10.09
N HIS A 314 12.91 23.71 10.42
CA HIS A 314 13.40 23.74 11.80
C HIS A 314 14.72 24.53 11.88
N LEU A 315 15.04 25.01 13.08
CA LEU A 315 16.33 25.64 13.34
C LEU A 315 17.44 24.58 13.39
N PRO A 316 18.68 24.87 12.93
CA PRO A 316 19.76 23.89 12.83
C PRO A 316 20.12 23.14 14.13
N TRP A 317 19.82 23.73 15.29
CA TRP A 317 20.03 23.13 16.60
C TRP A 317 18.83 22.34 17.14
N ALA A 318 17.68 22.39 16.46
CA ALA A 318 16.44 21.75 16.87
C ALA A 318 16.60 20.24 17.09
N HIS A 319 17.27 19.56 16.19
CA HIS A 319 17.56 18.12 16.33
C HIS A 319 18.29 17.76 17.62
N ARG A 320 19.15 18.66 18.12
CA ARG A 320 19.94 18.39 19.31
C ARG A 320 19.14 18.56 20.61
N TRP A 321 18.15 19.44 20.62
CA TRP A 321 17.45 19.84 21.84
C TRP A 321 15.98 19.44 21.85
N ARG A 322 15.46 18.91 20.74
CA ARG A 322 14.05 18.48 20.60
C ARG A 322 13.05 19.49 21.19
N HIS A 323 13.34 20.77 21.01
CA HIS A 323 12.55 21.84 21.61
C HIS A 323 11.42 22.27 20.67
N PRO A 324 10.14 22.23 21.09
CA PRO A 324 8.98 22.56 20.23
C PRO A 324 9.10 23.91 19.54
N GLY A 325 9.65 24.92 20.21
CA GLY A 325 9.87 26.25 19.64
C GLY A 325 11.00 26.36 18.60
N ALA A 326 11.63 25.25 18.23
CA ALA A 326 12.67 25.23 17.21
C ALA A 326 12.15 24.81 15.81
N TYR A 327 10.87 24.50 15.69
CA TYR A 327 10.20 24.07 14.48
C TYR A 327 9.06 25.03 14.13
N SER A 328 8.70 25.14 12.85
CA SER A 328 7.50 25.86 12.43
C SER A 328 6.24 25.05 12.79
N ASP A 329 5.10 25.73 12.92
CA ASP A 329 3.83 25.07 13.23
C ASP A 329 3.47 24.02 12.17
N SER A 330 3.73 24.30 10.90
CA SER A 330 3.52 23.37 9.78
C SER A 330 4.48 22.18 9.72
N TRP A 331 5.53 22.16 10.54
CA TRP A 331 6.40 20.99 10.66
C TRP A 331 5.76 19.86 11.45
N GLY A 332 5.00 20.19 12.48
CA GLY A 332 4.41 19.23 13.41
C GLY A 332 2.89 19.25 13.52
N GLY A 333 2.21 20.23 12.92
CA GLY A 333 0.75 20.33 12.88
C GLY A 333 0.20 19.88 11.52
N ALA A 334 -0.74 18.94 11.51
CA ALA A 334 -1.29 18.38 10.28
C ALA A 334 -2.07 19.43 9.48
N ASP A 335 -2.93 20.19 10.16
CA ASP A 335 -3.73 21.28 9.60
C ASP A 335 -2.83 22.37 8.98
N GLN A 336 -1.84 22.86 9.74
CA GLN A 336 -0.89 23.88 9.27
C GLN A 336 -0.01 23.39 8.13
N GLN A 337 0.34 22.09 8.11
CA GLN A 337 1.14 21.50 7.04
C GLN A 337 0.33 21.35 5.76
N HIS A 338 -0.89 20.83 5.86
CA HIS A 338 -1.82 20.70 4.74
C HIS A 338 -2.09 22.07 4.09
N ASP A 339 -2.47 23.04 4.92
CA ASP A 339 -2.73 24.40 4.48
C ASP A 339 -1.53 25.05 3.79
N LEU A 340 -0.35 24.91 4.39
CA LEU A 340 0.86 25.47 3.81
C LEU A 340 1.15 24.88 2.42
N PHE A 341 1.10 23.56 2.26
CA PHE A 341 1.42 22.94 0.99
C PHE A 341 0.38 23.24 -0.08
N THR A 342 -0.91 23.18 0.24
CA THR A 342 -1.98 23.47 -0.71
C THR A 342 -1.99 24.94 -1.12
N HIS A 343 -1.89 25.88 -0.19
CA HIS A 343 -1.78 27.30 -0.48
C HIS A 343 -0.49 27.68 -1.22
N SER A 344 0.58 26.90 -1.03
CA SER A 344 1.82 27.07 -1.81
C SER A 344 1.74 26.48 -3.22
N GLY A 345 0.64 25.83 -3.60
CA GLY A 345 0.40 25.32 -4.95
C GLY A 345 0.67 23.83 -5.13
N SER A 346 0.88 23.06 -4.07
CA SER A 346 0.86 21.60 -4.15
C SER A 346 -0.56 21.12 -4.46
N PRO A 347 -0.77 20.30 -5.51
CA PRO A 347 -2.12 19.89 -5.87
C PRO A 347 -2.67 18.83 -4.93
N THR A 348 -3.96 18.95 -4.60
CA THR A 348 -4.75 17.84 -4.07
C THR A 348 -5.05 16.86 -5.18
N VAL A 349 -4.91 15.58 -4.92
CA VAL A 349 -5.17 14.50 -5.87
C VAL A 349 -6.29 13.61 -5.34
N GLY A 350 -7.13 13.09 -6.24
CA GLY A 350 -8.14 12.09 -5.87
C GLY A 350 -7.51 10.72 -5.55
N VAL A 351 -8.22 9.87 -4.82
CA VAL A 351 -7.79 8.51 -4.44
C VAL A 351 -7.25 7.73 -5.64
N ALA A 352 -7.96 7.71 -6.77
CA ALA A 352 -7.53 7.02 -7.99
C ALA A 352 -6.24 7.61 -8.61
N GLY A 353 -5.85 8.84 -8.24
CA GLY A 353 -4.64 9.51 -8.72
C GLY A 353 -3.45 9.43 -7.76
N ALA A 354 -3.61 8.79 -6.61
CA ALA A 354 -2.58 8.67 -5.59
C ALA A 354 -1.34 7.93 -6.11
N GLN A 355 -0.19 8.35 -5.62
CA GLN A 355 1.11 7.77 -5.98
C GLN A 355 2.00 7.69 -4.73
N PRO A 356 2.94 6.72 -4.69
CA PRO A 356 3.94 6.69 -3.62
C PRO A 356 4.64 8.04 -3.47
N GLY A 357 4.77 8.53 -2.24
CA GLY A 357 5.32 9.84 -1.88
C GLY A 357 4.32 10.99 -1.85
N ASP A 358 3.05 10.74 -2.14
CA ASP A 358 1.97 11.68 -1.78
C ASP A 358 1.74 11.63 -0.25
N VAL A 359 1.13 12.66 0.31
CA VAL A 359 0.81 12.76 1.74
C VAL A 359 -0.70 12.69 1.92
N ILE A 360 -1.17 11.81 2.81
CA ILE A 360 -2.57 11.72 3.20
C ILE A 360 -2.76 12.53 4.47
N TYR A 361 -3.82 13.32 4.52
CA TYR A 361 -4.31 14.02 5.70
C TYR A 361 -5.71 13.54 6.04
N TRP A 362 -5.98 13.31 7.33
CA TRP A 362 -7.30 12.96 7.86
C TRP A 362 -7.92 14.15 8.55
N MET A 363 -9.18 14.43 8.20
CA MET A 363 -9.94 15.56 8.70
C MET A 363 -11.06 15.11 9.64
N HIS A 364 -11.36 15.94 10.64
CA HIS A 364 -12.54 15.75 11.46
C HIS A 364 -13.82 16.05 10.65
N THR A 365 -14.77 15.11 10.68
CA THR A 365 -16.09 15.30 10.03
C THR A 365 -17.17 15.71 11.00
N THR A 366 -16.91 15.60 12.31
CA THR A 366 -17.83 16.01 13.39
C THR A 366 -17.17 17.04 14.28
N ASP A 367 -17.99 18.01 14.76
CA ASP A 367 -17.56 19.00 15.75
C ASP A 367 -17.51 18.35 17.14
N GLY A 368 -16.37 18.39 17.80
CA GLY A 368 -16.23 17.82 19.15
C GLY A 368 -14.81 17.94 19.71
N ASN A 369 -14.69 17.91 21.05
CA ASN A 369 -13.41 17.94 21.79
C ASN A 369 -12.47 19.12 21.45
N GLY A 370 -13.00 20.24 20.94
CA GLY A 370 -12.23 21.43 20.62
C GLY A 370 -11.64 21.45 19.21
N HIS A 371 -12.01 20.52 18.34
CA HIS A 371 -11.64 20.49 16.93
C HIS A 371 -12.81 20.93 16.06
N ALA A 372 -12.52 21.69 15.01
CA ALA A 372 -13.50 22.11 14.02
C ALA A 372 -13.68 21.04 12.93
N ILE A 373 -14.88 20.99 12.34
CA ILE A 373 -15.10 20.16 11.13
C ILE A 373 -14.14 20.62 10.04
N GLY A 374 -13.44 19.67 9.41
CA GLY A 374 -12.46 19.92 8.36
C GLY A 374 -11.05 20.21 8.87
N GLU A 375 -10.81 20.24 10.19
CA GLU A 375 -9.47 20.37 10.76
C GLU A 375 -8.71 19.03 10.65
N GLU A 376 -7.49 19.07 10.11
CA GLU A 376 -6.64 17.89 9.95
C GLU A 376 -5.99 17.50 11.27
N HIS A 377 -6.11 16.23 11.64
CA HIS A 377 -5.58 15.72 12.91
C HIS A 377 -4.48 14.67 12.73
N HIS A 378 -4.29 14.15 11.53
CA HIS A 378 -3.29 13.11 11.24
C HIS A 378 -2.73 13.26 9.84
N ALA A 379 -1.47 12.82 9.66
CA ALA A 379 -0.79 12.79 8.37
C ALA A 379 0.04 11.51 8.22
N ALA A 380 0.15 11.00 6.99
CA ALA A 380 0.96 9.83 6.65
C ALA A 380 1.50 9.90 5.21
N VAL A 381 2.51 9.10 4.93
CA VAL A 381 3.15 8.99 3.61
C VAL A 381 2.52 7.83 2.84
N VAL A 382 2.02 8.07 1.64
CA VAL A 382 1.67 6.99 0.69
C VAL A 382 2.95 6.27 0.29
N THR A 383 3.05 4.98 0.57
CA THR A 383 4.23 4.17 0.26
C THR A 383 4.04 3.30 -0.96
N ARG A 384 2.83 2.79 -1.19
CA ARG A 384 2.50 1.93 -2.34
C ARG A 384 1.07 2.18 -2.81
N VAL A 385 0.79 1.79 -4.06
CA VAL A 385 -0.57 1.61 -4.57
C VAL A 385 -0.62 0.25 -5.25
N LEU A 386 -1.41 -0.66 -4.70
CA LEU A 386 -1.54 -2.03 -5.20
C LEU A 386 -2.33 -2.09 -6.52
N PRO A 387 -2.24 -3.19 -7.29
CA PRO A 387 -2.95 -3.32 -8.57
C PRO A 387 -4.48 -3.19 -8.47
N ASN A 388 -5.08 -3.61 -7.35
CA ASN A 388 -6.51 -3.45 -7.03
C ASN A 388 -6.89 -2.00 -6.68
N GLY A 389 -5.93 -1.07 -6.64
CA GLY A 389 -6.15 0.34 -6.31
C GLY A 389 -6.02 0.67 -4.83
N ASP A 390 -5.80 -0.33 -3.95
CA ASP A 390 -5.60 -0.07 -2.52
C ASP A 390 -4.34 0.77 -2.30
N ILE A 391 -4.49 1.84 -1.54
CA ILE A 391 -3.41 2.76 -1.18
C ILE A 391 -2.81 2.29 0.13
N LEU A 392 -1.52 2.01 0.11
CA LEU A 392 -0.78 1.70 1.32
C LEU A 392 -0.02 2.94 1.80
N TYR A 393 -0.05 3.14 3.10
CA TYR A 393 0.62 4.27 3.74
C TYR A 393 1.43 3.84 4.96
N THR A 394 2.46 4.62 5.25
CA THR A 394 3.32 4.45 6.43
C THR A 394 3.16 5.66 7.33
N GLN A 395 3.00 5.41 8.61
CA GLN A 395 2.77 6.43 9.63
C GLN A 395 3.62 6.21 10.88
N HIS A 396 3.81 7.31 11.61
CA HIS A 396 4.40 7.34 12.96
C HIS A 396 3.35 7.98 13.90
N SER A 397 3.28 7.63 15.18
CA SER A 397 2.11 7.70 16.07
C SER A 397 1.09 6.61 15.70
N ASN A 398 0.99 5.60 16.55
CA ASN A 398 0.48 4.27 16.18
C ASN A 398 1.27 3.70 14.99
N SER A 399 2.58 3.65 15.17
CA SER A 399 3.59 3.34 14.17
C SER A 399 3.25 2.10 13.36
N ALA A 400 3.22 2.24 12.05
CA ALA A 400 2.91 1.13 11.15
C ALA A 400 3.45 1.41 9.74
N VAL A 401 3.83 0.35 9.04
CA VAL A 401 4.32 0.36 7.66
C VAL A 401 3.32 -0.32 6.74
N ASP A 402 3.13 0.27 5.55
CA ASP A 402 2.28 -0.29 4.49
C ASP A 402 0.85 -0.66 4.95
N LEU A 403 0.21 0.19 5.77
CA LEU A 403 -1.19 0.03 6.14
C LEU A 403 -2.12 0.29 4.96
N SER A 404 -3.14 -0.53 4.81
CA SER A 404 -4.21 -0.31 3.83
C SER A 404 -5.09 0.88 4.21
N LEU A 405 -5.25 1.82 3.28
CA LEU A 405 -6.19 2.93 3.45
C LEU A 405 -7.64 2.43 3.46
N ASP A 406 -7.95 1.47 2.59
CA ASP A 406 -9.26 0.82 2.51
C ASP A 406 -9.60 0.02 3.78
N GLY A 407 -8.60 -0.40 4.53
CA GLY A 407 -8.76 -1.09 5.80
C GLY A 407 -9.01 -0.17 6.99
N ARG A 408 -8.90 1.14 6.79
CA ARG A 408 -9.23 2.10 7.84
C ARG A 408 -10.74 2.35 7.84
N LEU A 409 -11.46 1.47 8.51
CA LEU A 409 -12.92 1.48 8.53
C LEU A 409 -13.47 2.53 9.50
N ALA A 410 -14.53 3.19 9.08
CA ALA A 410 -15.13 4.30 9.81
C ALA A 410 -15.66 3.89 11.19
N VAL A 411 -16.20 2.69 11.34
CA VAL A 411 -16.79 2.19 12.60
C VAL A 411 -15.73 1.69 13.56
N GLY A 412 -14.70 0.96 13.09
CA GLY A 412 -13.61 0.43 13.92
C GLY A 412 -12.62 1.49 14.41
N ASN A 413 -12.52 2.64 13.76
CA ASN A 413 -11.56 3.70 14.06
C ASN A 413 -12.18 4.92 14.74
N HIS A 414 -12.88 4.76 15.87
CA HIS A 414 -13.38 5.84 16.73
C HIS A 414 -14.74 6.45 16.37
N GLY A 415 -15.64 5.69 15.73
CA GLY A 415 -17.05 6.05 15.70
C GLY A 415 -17.41 7.29 14.88
N GLY A 416 -16.69 7.55 13.79
CA GLY A 416 -17.01 8.67 12.93
C GLY A 416 -16.36 8.60 11.56
N ASP A 417 -17.10 9.06 10.55
CA ASP A 417 -16.55 9.30 9.23
C ASP A 417 -15.32 10.18 9.32
N GLN A 418 -14.23 9.74 8.75
CA GLN A 418 -13.04 10.56 8.55
C GLN A 418 -12.94 10.86 7.06
N ASP A 419 -12.99 12.13 6.73
CA ASP A 419 -12.66 12.57 5.37
C ASP A 419 -11.13 12.60 5.20
N ILE A 420 -10.66 12.37 3.99
CA ILE A 420 -9.24 12.39 3.67
C ILE A 420 -8.95 13.35 2.53
N GLN A 421 -7.79 13.99 2.59
CA GLN A 421 -7.20 14.67 1.46
C GLN A 421 -5.82 14.10 1.16
N ILE A 422 -5.52 13.91 -0.12
CA ILE A 422 -4.20 13.46 -0.58
C ILE A 422 -3.53 14.62 -1.29
N VAL A 423 -2.36 15.01 -0.81
CA VAL A 423 -1.60 16.14 -1.38
C VAL A 423 -0.31 15.62 -2.02
N ARG A 424 -0.11 15.97 -3.28
CA ARG A 424 1.16 15.74 -3.98
C ARG A 424 2.08 16.90 -3.72
N VAL A 425 2.86 16.78 -2.66
CA VAL A 425 3.79 17.83 -2.26
C VAL A 425 4.78 18.13 -3.37
N GLN A 426 4.94 19.41 -3.68
CA GLN A 426 5.94 19.88 -4.63
C GLN A 426 6.57 21.18 -4.15
N ARG A 427 7.83 21.39 -4.50
CA ARG A 427 8.51 22.65 -4.22
C ARG A 427 7.96 23.74 -5.11
N THR A 428 7.32 24.70 -4.52
CA THR A 428 6.73 25.87 -5.21
C THR A 428 7.32 27.19 -4.75
N TRP A 429 8.35 27.15 -3.87
CA TRP A 429 9.06 28.30 -3.30
C TRP A 429 10.57 28.25 -3.55
#